data_106a56479298812ec9a4872e9f1b03e6
#
_entry.id   106a56479298812ec9a4872e9f1b03e6
#
_cell.length_a   1.000
_cell.length_b   1.000
_cell.length_c   1.000
_cell.angle_alpha   90.00
_cell.angle_beta   90.00
_cell.angle_gamma   90.00
#
_symmetry.space_group_name_H-M   'P 1'
#
loop_
_entity.id
_entity.type
_entity.pdbx_description
1 polymer ?
#
loop_
_entity_poly.entity_id
_entity_poly.type
_entity_poly.pdbx_seq_one_letter_code
_entity_poly.pdbx_strand_id
1 'polypeptide(L)'
;MERLFTSITNAGATATQNKNIMQTGYYAGEREDFMRENLFMTETTMAPVKIALDHGWSSIKGEHTFMETSIVPVDYEPLTKNGLLEYKGKKYIVGQGRLGKQATKTENENYFLLTLAGIAKELQYQGKTAASHVELYAGVPLTLFGAERKEFRDYLWHKERISFTFEGVHYSFFMD
;
A
#
# COMPACT_ATOMS: atom_id res chain seq x y z
N MET A 1 -37.07 -3.35 -45.86
CA MET A 1 -36.01 -4.33 -45.56
C MET A 1 -35.83 -4.35 -44.03
N GLU A 2 -36.71 -5.14 -43.39
CA GLU A 2 -36.79 -5.29 -41.93
C GLU A 2 -35.78 -6.33 -41.47
N ARG A 3 -35.01 -6.03 -40.45
CA ARG A 3 -34.18 -7.00 -39.72
C ARG A 3 -34.79 -7.27 -38.36
N LEU A 4 -35.34 -8.45 -38.21
CA LEU A 4 -35.85 -9.04 -36.98
C LEU A 4 -34.69 -9.30 -36.01
N PHE A 5 -34.77 -8.71 -34.80
CA PHE A 5 -33.95 -9.11 -33.66
C PHE A 5 -34.71 -10.17 -32.87
N THR A 6 -34.18 -11.37 -32.85
CA THR A 6 -34.70 -12.47 -32.03
C THR A 6 -34.11 -12.32 -30.60
N SER A 7 -34.95 -12.01 -29.64
CA SER A 7 -34.60 -12.06 -28.21
C SER A 7 -34.65 -13.52 -27.75
N ILE A 8 -33.52 -14.06 -27.28
CA ILE A 8 -33.51 -15.33 -26.57
C ILE A 8 -33.70 -15.03 -25.09
N THR A 9 -34.92 -15.20 -24.62
CA THR A 9 -35.23 -15.25 -23.19
C THR A 9 -34.92 -16.66 -22.69
N ASN A 10 -33.93 -16.79 -21.86
CA ASN A 10 -33.66 -18.04 -21.13
C ASN A 10 -34.43 -17.97 -19.80
N ALA A 11 -35.69 -18.35 -19.84
CA ALA A 11 -36.52 -18.61 -18.68
C ALA A 11 -36.45 -20.10 -18.35
N GLY A 12 -36.05 -20.44 -17.12
CA GLY A 12 -36.28 -21.77 -16.61
C GLY A 12 -35.06 -22.45 -15.97
N ALA A 13 -34.59 -21.93 -14.87
CA ALA A 13 -33.90 -22.75 -13.87
C ALA A 13 -34.69 -22.59 -12.56
N THR A 14 -35.46 -23.62 -12.30
CA THR A 14 -36.44 -23.74 -11.22
C THR A 14 -35.82 -23.62 -9.83
N ALA A 15 -36.47 -22.79 -9.00
CA ALA A 15 -36.18 -22.53 -7.58
C ALA A 15 -36.44 -23.74 -6.64
N THR A 16 -36.17 -24.96 -7.07
CA THR A 16 -36.54 -26.18 -6.31
C THR A 16 -35.35 -26.96 -5.74
N GLN A 17 -34.12 -26.53 -5.99
CA GLN A 17 -32.93 -27.23 -5.43
C GLN A 17 -32.24 -26.54 -4.23
N ASN A 18 -32.71 -25.40 -3.75
CA ASN A 18 -32.11 -24.68 -2.64
C ASN A 18 -32.78 -24.88 -1.27
N LYS A 19 -33.69 -25.85 -1.11
CA LYS A 19 -34.39 -26.09 0.16
C LYS A 19 -33.81 -27.20 1.04
N ASN A 20 -32.77 -27.92 0.61
CA ASN A 20 -32.24 -29.07 1.38
C ASN A 20 -30.84 -28.84 1.99
N ILE A 21 -30.33 -27.60 2.09
CA ILE A 21 -29.01 -27.32 2.70
C ILE A 21 -29.15 -26.62 4.08
N MET A 22 -30.36 -26.59 4.64
CA MET A 22 -30.58 -25.93 5.95
C MET A 22 -30.88 -26.89 7.09
N GLN A 23 -30.28 -28.06 7.12
CA GLN A 23 -30.36 -28.94 8.31
C GLN A 23 -29.12 -29.83 8.39
N THR A 24 -28.05 -29.32 8.98
CA THR A 24 -27.20 -30.05 9.93
C THR A 24 -26.05 -29.09 10.33
N GLY A 25 -25.87 -28.85 11.62
CA GLY A 25 -24.89 -27.97 12.24
C GLY A 25 -23.42 -28.38 12.09
N TYR A 26 -23.07 -29.11 11.03
CA TYR A 26 -21.70 -29.54 10.72
C TYR A 26 -20.95 -28.67 9.71
N TYR A 27 -21.64 -27.72 9.06
CA TYR A 27 -21.04 -26.94 7.95
C TYR A 27 -20.56 -25.55 8.33
N ALA A 28 -20.66 -25.14 9.58
CA ALA A 28 -20.22 -23.81 9.99
C ALA A 28 -18.68 -23.67 9.94
N GLY A 29 -17.95 -24.68 10.41
CA GLY A 29 -16.49 -24.70 10.39
C GLY A 29 -15.89 -24.76 8.98
N GLU A 30 -16.42 -25.68 8.15
CA GLU A 30 -15.95 -25.82 6.74
C GLU A 30 -16.21 -24.56 5.91
N ARG A 31 -17.26 -23.81 6.22
CA ARG A 31 -17.58 -22.56 5.54
C ARG A 31 -16.63 -21.43 5.96
N GLU A 32 -16.26 -21.38 7.23
CA GLU A 32 -15.28 -20.42 7.71
C GLU A 32 -13.87 -20.71 7.16
N ASP A 33 -13.48 -21.98 7.11
CA ASP A 33 -12.21 -22.41 6.55
C ASP A 33 -12.15 -22.16 5.03
N PHE A 34 -13.23 -22.49 4.29
CA PHE A 34 -13.35 -22.17 2.87
C PHE A 34 -13.32 -20.66 2.60
N MET A 35 -13.95 -19.85 3.43
CA MET A 35 -13.91 -18.39 3.31
C MET A 35 -12.54 -17.83 3.65
N ARG A 36 -11.83 -18.41 4.64
CA ARG A 36 -10.46 -18.05 5.00
C ARG A 36 -9.48 -18.42 3.90
N GLU A 37 -9.57 -19.64 3.35
CA GLU A 37 -8.72 -20.08 2.23
C GLU A 37 -8.95 -19.22 0.99
N ASN A 38 -10.20 -18.93 0.62
CA ASN A 38 -10.50 -18.07 -0.53
C ASN A 38 -10.09 -16.61 -0.28
N LEU A 39 -10.20 -16.09 0.95
CA LEU A 39 -9.73 -14.75 1.29
C LEU A 39 -8.19 -14.69 1.19
N PHE A 40 -7.50 -15.71 1.69
CA PHE A 40 -6.04 -15.82 1.59
C PHE A 40 -5.58 -15.97 0.13
N MET A 41 -6.29 -16.77 -0.68
CA MET A 41 -5.99 -16.96 -2.11
C MET A 41 -6.27 -15.68 -2.93
N THR A 42 -7.25 -14.86 -2.56
CA THR A 42 -7.50 -13.57 -3.24
C THR A 42 -6.44 -12.53 -2.92
N GLU A 43 -5.86 -12.52 -1.74
CA GLU A 43 -4.72 -11.63 -1.41
C GLU A 43 -3.44 -12.03 -2.16
N THR A 44 -3.23 -13.34 -2.40
CA THR A 44 -2.00 -13.86 -3.04
C THR A 44 -2.00 -13.71 -4.57
N THR A 45 -3.15 -13.41 -5.20
CA THR A 45 -3.30 -13.36 -6.67
C THR A 45 -3.24 -11.94 -7.26
N MET A 46 -3.22 -10.90 -6.46
CA MET A 46 -3.08 -9.54 -7.00
C MET A 46 -1.62 -9.25 -7.35
N ALA A 47 -1.35 -8.89 -8.60
CA ALA A 47 -0.04 -8.45 -9.04
C ALA A 47 0.45 -7.28 -8.17
N PRO A 48 1.74 -7.23 -7.79
CA PRO A 48 2.28 -6.16 -6.97
C PRO A 48 2.10 -4.81 -7.68
N VAL A 49 1.84 -3.77 -6.90
CA VAL A 49 1.81 -2.40 -7.43
C VAL A 49 3.25 -1.91 -7.52
N LYS A 50 3.68 -1.57 -8.74
CA LYS A 50 5.02 -1.04 -8.98
C LYS A 50 5.06 0.44 -8.70
N ILE A 51 6.00 0.87 -7.85
CA ILE A 51 6.20 2.26 -7.47
C ILE A 51 7.67 2.60 -7.57
N ALA A 52 7.99 3.68 -8.27
CA ALA A 52 9.34 4.22 -8.37
C ALA A 52 9.45 5.53 -7.57
N LEU A 53 10.42 5.61 -6.67
CA LEU A 53 10.70 6.81 -5.87
C LEU A 53 12.18 7.18 -5.96
N ASP A 54 12.47 8.41 -6.37
CA ASP A 54 13.81 9.01 -6.28
C ASP A 54 13.98 9.67 -4.91
N HIS A 55 14.94 9.21 -4.13
CA HIS A 55 15.21 9.67 -2.78
C HIS A 55 16.28 10.76 -2.78
N GLY A 56 15.88 11.97 -3.19
CA GLY A 56 16.77 13.14 -3.16
C GLY A 56 17.00 13.68 -1.74
N TRP A 57 18.08 14.47 -1.56
CA TRP A 57 18.34 15.17 -0.29
C TRP A 57 17.36 16.33 -0.04
N SER A 58 16.78 16.91 -1.09
CA SER A 58 15.83 18.03 -0.99
C SER A 58 14.39 17.62 -1.21
N SER A 59 14.16 16.56 -1.99
CA SER A 59 12.80 16.10 -2.31
C SER A 59 12.79 14.62 -2.63
N ILE A 60 11.67 13.97 -2.28
CA ILE A 60 11.30 12.65 -2.75
C ILE A 60 10.39 12.84 -3.97
N LYS A 61 10.68 12.13 -5.05
CA LYS A 61 9.96 12.24 -6.32
C LYS A 61 9.49 10.87 -6.77
N GLY A 62 8.24 10.77 -7.15
CA GLY A 62 7.64 9.62 -7.82
C GLY A 62 7.15 10.00 -9.20
N GLU A 63 6.37 9.12 -9.81
CA GLU A 63 5.72 9.39 -11.10
C GLU A 63 4.70 10.52 -10.98
N HIS A 64 3.93 10.53 -9.89
CA HIS A 64 2.87 11.51 -9.61
C HIS A 64 3.10 12.27 -8.31
N THR A 65 4.14 11.91 -7.57
CA THR A 65 4.45 12.45 -6.24
C THR A 65 5.65 13.36 -6.28
N PHE A 66 5.49 14.53 -5.66
CA PHE A 66 6.59 15.42 -5.28
C PHE A 66 6.36 15.85 -3.84
N MET A 67 7.33 15.62 -2.96
CA MET A 67 7.30 16.12 -1.59
C MET A 67 8.70 16.53 -1.14
N GLU A 68 8.79 17.54 -0.28
CA GLU A 68 10.05 17.91 0.34
C GLU A 68 10.58 16.78 1.24
N THR A 69 11.90 16.58 1.25
CA THR A 69 12.55 15.65 2.17
C THR A 69 12.56 16.28 3.56
N SER A 70 11.43 16.16 4.24
CA SER A 70 11.22 16.69 5.57
C SER A 70 10.27 15.79 6.35
N ILE A 71 10.62 15.53 7.60
CA ILE A 71 9.80 14.79 8.55
C ILE A 71 10.05 15.33 9.96
N VAL A 72 8.99 15.62 10.68
CA VAL A 72 9.03 16.16 12.05
C VAL A 72 8.13 15.31 12.93
N PRO A 73 8.64 14.70 14.02
CA PRO A 73 7.81 14.02 14.97
C PRO A 73 6.92 15.04 15.71
N VAL A 74 5.68 14.65 16.00
CA VAL A 74 4.73 15.46 16.76
C VAL A 74 4.06 14.62 17.84
N ASP A 75 3.82 15.22 18.99
CA ASP A 75 3.19 14.60 20.17
C ASP A 75 1.74 15.10 20.41
N TYR A 76 1.23 15.91 19.49
CA TYR A 76 -0.12 16.46 19.53
C TYR A 76 -0.95 15.97 18.33
N GLU A 77 -2.27 16.18 18.40
CA GLU A 77 -3.18 15.94 17.30
C GLU A 77 -3.21 17.17 16.37
N PRO A 78 -2.69 17.07 15.12
CA PRO A 78 -2.74 18.18 14.19
C PRO A 78 -4.19 18.52 13.78
N LEU A 79 -4.47 19.79 13.55
CA LEU A 79 -5.80 20.27 13.10
C LEU A 79 -6.16 19.74 11.70
N THR A 80 -5.18 19.42 10.89
CA THR A 80 -5.39 18.84 9.56
C THR A 80 -4.59 17.55 9.42
N LYS A 81 -5.08 16.64 8.59
CA LYS A 81 -4.39 15.38 8.30
C LYS A 81 -3.38 15.49 7.16
N ASN A 82 -3.22 16.67 6.56
CA ASN A 82 -2.31 16.87 5.45
C ASN A 82 -0.86 16.60 5.87
N GLY A 83 -0.20 15.64 5.21
CA GLY A 83 1.14 15.19 5.51
C GLY A 83 1.27 14.42 6.84
N LEU A 84 0.18 14.10 7.54
CA LEU A 84 0.23 13.34 8.78
C LEU A 84 0.49 11.86 8.48
N LEU A 85 1.61 11.36 8.98
CA LEU A 85 2.00 9.95 8.99
C LEU A 85 1.93 9.40 10.42
N GLU A 86 1.24 8.28 10.60
CA GLU A 86 1.19 7.55 11.86
C GLU A 86 1.81 6.16 11.65
N TYR A 87 2.90 5.88 12.37
CA TYR A 87 3.63 4.62 12.28
C TYR A 87 4.09 4.16 13.66
N LYS A 88 3.80 2.91 14.01
CA LYS A 88 4.15 2.29 15.31
C LYS A 88 3.76 3.17 16.51
N GLY A 89 2.56 3.77 16.46
CA GLY A 89 2.04 4.61 17.53
C GLY A 89 2.65 6.01 17.65
N LYS A 90 3.54 6.40 16.74
CA LYS A 90 4.13 7.73 16.66
C LYS A 90 3.54 8.50 15.49
N LYS A 91 3.46 9.83 15.65
CA LYS A 91 2.95 10.75 14.64
C LYS A 91 4.06 11.62 14.08
N TYR A 92 3.99 11.89 12.79
CA TYR A 92 4.97 12.70 12.06
C TYR A 92 4.25 13.59 11.06
N ILE A 93 4.77 14.80 10.85
CA ILE A 93 4.38 15.65 9.74
C ILE A 93 5.46 15.53 8.65
N VAL A 94 5.04 15.15 7.44
CA VAL A 94 5.88 14.92 6.29
C VAL A 94 5.74 16.04 5.27
N GLY A 95 6.84 16.43 4.61
CA GLY A 95 6.83 17.39 3.51
C GLY A 95 6.70 18.85 3.95
N GLN A 96 6.95 19.16 5.20
CA GLN A 96 6.96 20.54 5.72
C GLN A 96 8.31 20.85 6.37
N GLY A 97 9.03 21.82 5.82
CA GLY A 97 10.35 22.24 6.27
C GLY A 97 11.49 21.46 5.61
N ARG A 98 12.62 21.33 6.29
CA ARG A 98 13.79 20.59 5.81
C ARG A 98 14.32 19.65 6.86
N LEU A 99 14.69 18.47 6.42
CA LEU A 99 15.45 17.54 7.25
C LEU A 99 16.82 18.14 7.57
N GLY A 100 17.25 18.03 8.81
CA GLY A 100 18.63 18.40 9.18
C GLY A 100 19.67 17.61 8.37
N LYS A 101 20.89 18.11 8.29
CA LYS A 101 21.98 17.38 7.63
C LYS A 101 22.15 16.00 8.28
N GLN A 102 22.12 14.97 7.45
CA GLN A 102 22.42 13.59 7.80
C GLN A 102 23.66 13.13 7.03
N ALA A 103 24.47 12.29 7.62
CA ALA A 103 25.66 11.74 6.96
C ALA A 103 25.25 10.75 5.86
N THR A 104 24.25 9.90 6.15
CA THR A 104 23.70 8.93 5.19
C THR A 104 22.17 8.91 5.28
N LYS A 105 21.52 8.33 4.28
CA LYS A 105 20.05 8.16 4.27
C LYS A 105 19.57 7.06 5.23
N THR A 106 20.47 6.21 5.65
CA THR A 106 20.24 5.05 6.52
C THR A 106 20.53 5.34 8.00
N GLU A 107 20.94 6.58 8.33
CA GLU A 107 21.34 6.99 9.69
C GLU A 107 20.21 6.82 10.72
N ASN A 108 18.96 6.99 10.30
CA ASN A 108 17.78 6.84 11.13
C ASN A 108 16.55 6.44 10.29
N GLU A 109 15.36 6.32 10.91
CA GLU A 109 14.13 5.91 10.21
C GLU A 109 13.54 6.98 9.27
N ASN A 110 14.10 8.19 9.15
CA ASN A 110 13.48 9.29 8.42
C ASN A 110 13.22 8.96 6.95
N TYR A 111 14.21 8.43 6.24
CA TYR A 111 14.01 8.07 4.82
C TYR A 111 13.07 6.89 4.63
N PHE A 112 13.00 5.95 5.56
CA PHE A 112 12.00 4.90 5.54
C PHE A 112 10.58 5.47 5.68
N LEU A 113 10.35 6.35 6.66
CA LEU A 113 9.05 7.00 6.87
C LEU A 113 8.66 7.89 5.68
N LEU A 114 9.61 8.60 5.09
CA LEU A 114 9.40 9.37 3.86
C LEU A 114 9.05 8.47 2.67
N THR A 115 9.65 7.28 2.58
CA THR A 115 9.30 6.27 1.58
C THR A 115 7.85 5.81 1.75
N LEU A 116 7.41 5.52 2.98
CA LEU A 116 6.02 5.15 3.25
C LEU A 116 5.03 6.24 2.80
N ALA A 117 5.33 7.50 3.10
CA ALA A 117 4.51 8.62 2.65
C ALA A 117 4.48 8.76 1.13
N GLY A 118 5.64 8.57 0.45
CA GLY A 118 5.73 8.58 -1.00
C GLY A 118 4.91 7.45 -1.64
N ILE A 119 5.02 6.23 -1.12
CA ILE A 119 4.21 5.09 -1.56
C ILE A 119 2.72 5.38 -1.37
N ALA A 120 2.31 5.90 -0.21
CA ALA A 120 0.91 6.23 0.06
C ALA A 120 0.36 7.24 -0.96
N LYS A 121 1.12 8.29 -1.30
CA LYS A 121 0.73 9.28 -2.34
C LYS A 121 0.58 8.65 -3.72
N GLU A 122 1.51 7.80 -4.14
CA GLU A 122 1.40 7.09 -5.41
C GLU A 122 0.18 6.15 -5.45
N LEU A 123 -0.08 5.41 -4.35
CA LEU A 123 -1.24 4.53 -4.23
C LEU A 123 -2.55 5.33 -4.25
N GLN A 124 -2.61 6.50 -3.59
CA GLN A 124 -3.77 7.39 -3.63
C GLN A 124 -4.03 7.88 -5.06
N TYR A 125 -3.00 8.36 -5.75
CA TYR A 125 -3.11 8.82 -7.13
C TYR A 125 -3.61 7.73 -8.08
N GLN A 126 -3.12 6.48 -7.90
CA GLN A 126 -3.52 5.34 -8.71
C GLN A 126 -4.88 4.75 -8.30
N GLY A 127 -5.52 5.23 -7.23
CA GLY A 127 -6.74 4.64 -6.67
C GLY A 127 -6.55 3.23 -6.10
N LYS A 128 -5.32 2.87 -5.68
CA LYS A 128 -4.93 1.52 -5.22
C LYS A 128 -4.61 1.47 -3.72
N THR A 129 -5.34 2.19 -2.90
CA THR A 129 -5.09 2.29 -1.46
C THR A 129 -5.18 0.96 -0.70
N ALA A 130 -5.84 -0.05 -1.28
CA ALA A 130 -5.96 -1.41 -0.74
C ALA A 130 -4.89 -2.39 -1.28
N ALA A 131 -3.78 -1.89 -1.86
CA ALA A 131 -2.69 -2.76 -2.32
C ALA A 131 -2.15 -3.60 -1.17
N SER A 132 -1.99 -4.92 -1.40
CA SER A 132 -1.43 -5.86 -0.42
C SER A 132 0.07 -6.11 -0.63
N HIS A 133 0.59 -5.77 -1.80
CA HIS A 133 1.99 -5.94 -2.17
C HIS A 133 2.47 -4.76 -3.03
N VAL A 134 3.62 -4.19 -2.67
CA VAL A 134 4.29 -3.08 -3.37
C VAL A 134 5.68 -3.51 -3.77
N GLU A 135 5.99 -3.43 -5.07
CA GLU A 135 7.34 -3.58 -5.61
C GLU A 135 7.96 -2.18 -5.76
N LEU A 136 8.92 -1.87 -4.88
CA LEU A 136 9.53 -0.54 -4.80
C LEU A 136 10.83 -0.45 -5.60
N TYR A 137 10.88 0.51 -6.51
CA TYR A 137 12.10 0.92 -7.23
C TYR A 137 12.65 2.21 -6.61
N ALA A 138 13.68 2.09 -5.77
CA ALA A 138 14.28 3.22 -5.07
C ALA A 138 15.46 3.80 -5.85
N GLY A 139 15.39 5.07 -6.21
CA GLY A 139 16.48 5.84 -6.82
C GLY A 139 17.49 6.33 -5.77
N VAL A 140 18.78 6.19 -6.07
CA VAL A 140 19.89 6.75 -5.28
C VAL A 140 20.81 7.55 -6.19
N PRO A 141 21.50 8.60 -5.71
CA PRO A 141 22.43 9.39 -6.51
C PRO A 141 23.53 8.52 -7.14
N LEU A 142 23.82 8.74 -8.43
CA LEU A 142 24.84 7.97 -9.17
C LEU A 142 26.23 8.02 -8.53
N THR A 143 26.59 9.15 -7.92
CA THR A 143 27.90 9.35 -7.26
C THR A 143 28.11 8.42 -6.07
N LEU A 144 27.05 7.93 -5.45
CA LEU A 144 27.06 7.07 -4.26
C LEU A 144 26.53 5.66 -4.55
N PHE A 145 26.11 5.40 -5.80
CA PHE A 145 25.42 4.18 -6.19
C PHE A 145 26.20 2.89 -5.82
N GLY A 146 27.51 2.88 -6.02
CA GLY A 146 28.36 1.71 -5.72
C GLY A 146 28.45 1.39 -4.22
N ALA A 147 28.52 2.42 -3.38
CA ALA A 147 28.73 2.28 -1.94
C ALA A 147 27.39 2.11 -1.17
N GLU A 148 26.36 2.88 -1.52
CA GLU A 148 25.13 3.00 -0.72
C GLU A 148 24.00 2.10 -1.21
N ARG A 149 24.03 1.59 -2.45
CA ARG A 149 22.90 0.83 -3.04
C ARG A 149 22.45 -0.35 -2.18
N LYS A 150 23.41 -1.17 -1.73
CA LYS A 150 23.09 -2.36 -0.95
C LYS A 150 22.56 -1.99 0.43
N GLU A 151 23.25 -1.06 1.10
CA GLU A 151 22.85 -0.58 2.41
C GLU A 151 21.46 0.05 2.40
N PHE A 152 21.17 0.91 1.40
CA PHE A 152 19.87 1.55 1.27
C PHE A 152 18.75 0.56 0.93
N ARG A 153 19.03 -0.43 0.08
CA ARG A 153 18.07 -1.53 -0.17
C ARG A 153 17.77 -2.30 1.11
N ASP A 154 18.82 -2.73 1.84
CA ASP A 154 18.67 -3.52 3.06
C ASP A 154 17.98 -2.70 4.17
N TYR A 155 18.16 -1.39 4.19
CA TYR A 155 17.48 -0.46 5.08
C TYR A 155 15.98 -0.32 4.75
N LEU A 156 15.58 -0.28 3.48
CA LEU A 156 14.19 -0.17 3.07
C LEU A 156 13.46 -1.52 3.13
N TRP A 157 14.17 -2.62 2.95
CA TRP A 157 13.55 -3.94 2.88
C TRP A 157 13.05 -4.43 4.24
N HIS A 158 11.78 -4.87 4.27
CA HIS A 158 11.15 -5.41 5.47
C HIS A 158 10.46 -6.74 5.13
N LYS A 159 10.82 -7.80 5.87
CA LYS A 159 10.21 -9.13 5.70
C LYS A 159 8.74 -9.15 6.12
N GLU A 160 8.40 -8.33 7.12
CA GLU A 160 7.05 -8.31 7.69
C GLU A 160 6.16 -7.32 6.94
N ARG A 161 4.84 -7.55 7.05
CA ARG A 161 3.84 -6.61 6.54
C ARG A 161 3.99 -5.27 7.24
N ILE A 162 4.11 -4.22 6.46
CA ILE A 162 4.20 -2.84 6.94
C ILE A 162 2.77 -2.30 7.06
N SER A 163 2.45 -1.72 8.23
CA SER A 163 1.14 -1.14 8.51
C SER A 163 1.30 0.27 9.06
N PHE A 164 0.63 1.26 8.46
CA PHE A 164 0.69 2.66 8.85
C PHE A 164 -0.56 3.42 8.38
N THR A 165 -0.74 4.64 8.88
CA THR A 165 -1.79 5.55 8.40
C THR A 165 -1.13 6.80 7.81
N PHE A 166 -1.58 7.23 6.64
CA PHE A 166 -1.13 8.47 6.01
C PHE A 166 -2.33 9.29 5.55
N GLU A 167 -2.38 10.55 5.99
CA GLU A 167 -3.49 11.49 5.72
C GLU A 167 -4.88 10.91 6.06
N GLY A 168 -4.93 10.04 7.09
CA GLY A 168 -6.14 9.40 7.57
C GLY A 168 -6.56 8.14 6.81
N VAL A 169 -5.79 7.73 5.79
CA VAL A 169 -5.99 6.46 5.07
C VAL A 169 -5.04 5.41 5.63
N HIS A 170 -5.58 4.24 5.96
CA HIS A 170 -4.79 3.11 6.45
C HIS A 170 -4.21 2.29 5.30
N TYR A 171 -2.93 1.96 5.40
CA TYR A 171 -2.17 1.15 4.45
C TYR A 171 -1.59 -0.07 5.15
N SER A 172 -1.61 -1.22 4.46
CA SER A 172 -1.01 -2.45 4.97
C SER A 172 -0.58 -3.32 3.79
N PHE A 173 0.74 -3.47 3.58
CA PHE A 173 1.28 -4.21 2.43
C PHE A 173 2.64 -4.87 2.77
N PHE A 174 3.03 -5.83 1.96
CA PHE A 174 4.42 -6.29 1.88
C PHE A 174 5.17 -5.43 0.86
N MET A 175 6.44 -5.14 1.12
CA MET A 175 7.29 -4.31 0.27
C MET A 175 8.57 -5.06 -0.10
N ASP A 176 8.84 -5.15 -1.42
CA ASP A 176 10.05 -5.71 -2.02
C ASP A 176 10.86 -4.66 -2.78
#